data_8af4a1c78c093c815e037606cb88e09c
#
_entry.id   8af4a1c78c093c815e037606cb88e09c
#
_cell.length_a   1.000
_cell.length_b   1.000
_cell.length_c   1.000
_cell.angle_alpha   90.00
_cell.angle_beta   90.00
_cell.angle_gamma   90.00
#
_symmetry.space_group_name_H-M   'P 1'
#
loop_
_entity.id
_entity.type
_entity.pdbx_description
1 polymer ?
#
loop_
_entity_poly.entity_id
_entity_poly.type
_entity_poly.pdbx_seq_one_letter_code
_entity_poly.pdbx_strand_id
1 'polypeptide(L)'
;MADPLLPVVGQPVPAASGTSLEDISEEVVRFPGGGIAMLRSDALFHWAQKSSLWPLTFGLACCAIEMMATFAGRFDLDRFGMILRPTPRQSDVMIIAGTVTIKMAPRIRTLYDQMPHPKWVISMGSCANSGDHYRNVYSVVPGVDHVIPVDIYVAGCPPTPEALMEGIFALQKKIMEGDRAGA
;
A
#
# COMPACT_ATOMS: atom_id res chain seq x y z
N MET A 1 30.78 -12.74 8.15
CA MET A 1 30.74 -11.94 6.92
C MET A 1 29.29 -11.54 6.70
N ALA A 2 28.94 -10.30 7.01
CA ALA A 2 27.59 -9.77 6.81
C ALA A 2 27.38 -9.55 5.31
N ASP A 3 26.24 -10.02 4.81
CA ASP A 3 25.83 -9.84 3.42
C ASP A 3 25.56 -8.35 3.18
N PRO A 4 26.25 -7.68 2.24
CA PRO A 4 26.09 -6.23 2.01
C PRO A 4 24.74 -5.85 1.39
N LEU A 5 23.86 -6.82 1.14
CA LEU A 5 22.55 -6.61 0.52
C LEU A 5 21.38 -6.57 1.52
N LEU A 6 21.65 -6.77 2.82
CA LEU A 6 20.59 -6.61 3.83
C LEU A 6 20.68 -5.21 4.42
N PRO A 7 19.60 -4.42 4.40
CA PRO A 7 19.58 -3.15 5.10
C PRO A 7 19.79 -3.40 6.60
N VAL A 8 20.66 -2.60 7.21
CA VAL A 8 20.97 -2.67 8.63
C VAL A 8 19.69 -2.48 9.43
N VAL A 9 19.33 -3.49 10.21
CA VAL A 9 18.20 -3.46 11.14
C VAL A 9 18.45 -2.34 12.15
N GLY A 10 17.60 -1.32 12.18
CA GLY A 10 17.58 -0.35 13.26
C GLY A 10 17.66 1.14 12.89
N GLN A 11 17.58 1.53 11.64
CA GLN A 11 17.39 2.94 11.34
C GLN A 11 15.89 3.27 11.32
N PRO A 12 15.40 4.16 12.20
CA PRO A 12 14.03 4.64 12.11
C PRO A 12 13.87 5.39 10.77
N VAL A 13 12.85 4.99 10.01
CA VAL A 13 12.43 5.76 8.83
C VAL A 13 12.09 7.17 9.33
N PRO A 14 12.65 8.24 8.75
CA PRO A 14 12.32 9.60 9.18
C PRO A 14 10.81 9.79 9.00
N ALA A 15 10.15 10.17 10.09
CA ALA A 15 8.75 10.55 10.06
C ALA A 15 8.59 11.72 9.08
N ALA A 16 7.76 11.56 8.07
CA ALA A 16 7.39 12.65 7.18
C ALA A 16 6.80 13.78 8.03
N SER A 17 7.39 14.95 7.95
CA SER A 17 6.90 16.16 8.61
C SER A 17 5.49 16.43 8.11
N GLY A 18 4.48 16.20 8.97
CA GLY A 18 3.10 16.47 8.66
C GLY A 18 2.91 17.95 8.32
N THR A 19 2.45 18.22 7.12
CA THR A 19 1.90 19.52 6.76
C THR A 19 0.61 19.67 7.56
N SER A 20 0.58 20.60 8.50
CA SER A 20 -0.58 20.87 9.35
C SER A 20 -1.78 21.26 8.50
N LEU A 21 -2.96 20.84 8.90
CA LEU A 21 -4.25 21.19 8.25
C LEU A 21 -4.51 22.71 8.16
N GLU A 22 -3.69 23.53 8.83
CA GLU A 22 -3.78 24.98 8.86
C GLU A 22 -3.19 25.66 7.61
N ASP A 23 -2.28 25.01 6.87
CA ASP A 23 -1.77 25.53 5.60
C ASP A 23 -2.73 25.33 4.42
N ILE A 24 -3.91 24.77 4.68
CA ILE A 24 -4.94 24.46 3.68
C ILE A 24 -5.94 25.61 3.53
N SER A 25 -5.82 26.68 4.31
CA SER A 25 -6.70 27.82 4.18
C SER A 25 -6.24 28.79 3.08
N GLU A 26 -7.12 28.92 2.09
CA GLU A 26 -7.26 30.08 1.21
C GLU A 26 -6.28 30.27 0.04
N GLU A 27 -6.54 29.54 -1.05
CA GLU A 27 -6.44 30.20 -2.35
C GLU A 27 -7.76 30.04 -3.12
N VAL A 28 -8.78 30.72 -2.62
CA VAL A 28 -10.03 30.92 -3.36
C VAL A 28 -9.79 32.06 -4.35
N VAL A 29 -9.42 31.73 -5.57
CA VAL A 29 -9.42 32.71 -6.66
C VAL A 29 -10.86 33.06 -7.00
N ARG A 30 -11.34 34.19 -6.54
CA ARG A 30 -12.65 34.76 -6.94
C ARG A 30 -12.49 35.45 -8.28
N PHE A 31 -13.16 34.93 -9.29
CA PHE A 31 -13.35 35.66 -10.55
C PHE A 31 -14.47 36.69 -10.39
N PRO A 32 -14.28 37.93 -10.85
CA PRO A 32 -15.33 38.93 -10.85
C PRO A 32 -16.39 38.54 -11.89
N GLY A 33 -17.58 38.11 -11.43
CA GLY A 33 -18.76 37.93 -12.30
C GLY A 33 -19.41 36.54 -12.35
N GLY A 34 -19.08 35.61 -11.49
CA GLY A 34 -19.81 34.33 -11.43
C GLY A 34 -19.07 33.26 -10.63
N GLY A 35 -19.71 32.75 -9.59
CA GLY A 35 -19.14 31.81 -8.70
C GLY A 35 -18.86 30.45 -9.35
N ILE A 36 -17.69 30.26 -9.89
CA ILE A 36 -17.11 28.92 -10.10
C ILE A 36 -16.23 28.67 -8.87
N ALA A 37 -16.70 27.82 -7.96
CA ALA A 37 -15.85 27.29 -6.92
C ALA A 37 -14.76 26.46 -7.60
N MET A 38 -13.52 26.99 -7.67
CA MET A 38 -12.37 26.19 -8.05
C MET A 38 -12.18 25.13 -6.96
N LEU A 39 -12.54 23.90 -7.25
CA LEU A 39 -12.10 22.77 -6.44
C LEU A 39 -10.57 22.82 -6.38
N ARG A 40 -10.02 22.71 -5.18
CA ARG A 40 -8.57 22.60 -5.02
C ARG A 40 -8.07 21.45 -5.87
N SER A 41 -7.10 21.70 -6.73
CA SER A 41 -6.50 20.69 -7.60
C SER A 41 -6.07 19.44 -6.82
N ASP A 42 -5.56 19.63 -5.59
CA ASP A 42 -5.14 18.54 -4.72
C ASP A 42 -6.31 17.62 -4.31
N ALA A 43 -7.45 18.18 -3.96
CA ALA A 43 -8.63 17.39 -3.62
C ALA A 43 -9.12 16.55 -4.82
N LEU A 44 -9.03 17.10 -6.02
CA LEU A 44 -9.37 16.36 -7.25
C LEU A 44 -8.36 15.25 -7.52
N PHE A 45 -7.06 15.50 -7.34
CA PHE A 45 -6.03 14.48 -7.48
C PHE A 45 -6.19 13.34 -6.46
N HIS A 46 -6.41 13.66 -5.19
CA HIS A 46 -6.64 12.64 -4.15
C HIS A 46 -7.91 11.83 -4.42
N TRP A 47 -8.97 12.49 -4.88
CA TRP A 47 -10.20 11.78 -5.29
C TRP A 47 -9.94 10.84 -6.47
N ALA A 48 -9.21 11.28 -7.49
CA ALA A 48 -8.86 10.46 -8.65
C ALA A 48 -7.98 9.27 -8.26
N GLN A 49 -6.94 9.49 -7.45
CA GLN A 49 -6.06 8.44 -6.93
C GLN A 49 -6.82 7.40 -6.10
N LYS A 50 -7.67 7.86 -5.16
CA LYS A 50 -8.52 6.99 -4.35
C LYS A 50 -9.43 6.11 -5.21
N SER A 51 -10.00 6.68 -6.28
CA SER A 51 -11.02 6.00 -7.10
C SER A 51 -10.44 5.08 -8.17
N SER A 52 -9.12 5.09 -8.38
CA SER A 52 -8.44 4.29 -9.40
C SER A 52 -7.13 3.74 -8.85
N LEU A 53 -7.23 2.76 -7.93
CA LEU A 53 -6.08 2.06 -7.38
C LEU A 53 -5.81 0.78 -8.20
N TRP A 54 -4.59 0.62 -8.65
CA TRP A 54 -4.19 -0.52 -9.47
C TRP A 54 -3.20 -1.44 -8.71
N PRO A 55 -3.71 -2.48 -8.05
CA PRO A 55 -2.88 -3.38 -7.28
C PRO A 55 -1.98 -4.26 -8.16
N LEU A 56 -0.74 -4.44 -7.69
CA LEU A 56 0.18 -5.43 -8.26
C LEU A 56 -0.25 -6.83 -7.85
N THR A 57 -0.40 -7.72 -8.84
CA THR A 57 -0.64 -9.15 -8.59
C THR A 57 0.63 -9.82 -8.09
N PHE A 58 0.81 -9.85 -6.77
CA PHE A 58 2.00 -10.41 -6.15
C PHE A 58 1.63 -11.28 -4.95
N GLY A 59 1.42 -12.57 -5.21
CA GLY A 59 1.07 -13.55 -4.19
C GLY A 59 2.27 -14.41 -3.80
N LEU A 60 2.50 -14.59 -2.48
CA LEU A 60 3.62 -15.35 -1.95
C LEU A 60 3.20 -16.68 -1.34
N ALA A 61 2.02 -16.75 -0.73
CA ALA A 61 1.53 -17.95 -0.02
C ALA A 61 -0.01 -17.99 0.02
N CYS A 62 -0.59 -18.63 1.04
CA CYS A 62 -2.04 -18.85 1.17
C CYS A 62 -2.87 -17.55 1.13
N CYS A 63 -2.38 -16.43 1.65
CA CYS A 63 -3.10 -15.15 1.58
C CYS A 63 -3.37 -14.69 0.15
N ALA A 64 -2.57 -15.14 -0.82
CA ALA A 64 -2.80 -14.83 -2.23
C ALA A 64 -4.11 -15.44 -2.76
N ILE A 65 -4.56 -16.57 -2.21
CA ILE A 65 -5.83 -17.21 -2.59
C ILE A 65 -7.01 -16.31 -2.16
N GLU A 66 -6.96 -15.78 -0.93
CA GLU A 66 -7.97 -14.85 -0.44
C GLU A 66 -7.92 -13.50 -1.19
N MET A 67 -6.73 -13.04 -1.55
CA MET A 67 -6.58 -11.89 -2.43
C MET A 67 -7.25 -12.13 -3.80
N MET A 68 -7.03 -13.29 -4.41
CA MET A 68 -7.72 -13.65 -5.66
C MET A 68 -9.23 -13.76 -5.48
N ALA A 69 -9.71 -14.30 -4.37
CA ALA A 69 -11.14 -14.37 -4.06
C ALA A 69 -11.77 -12.98 -3.94
N THR A 70 -11.04 -11.99 -3.40
CA THR A 70 -11.50 -10.61 -3.25
C THR A 70 -11.73 -9.93 -4.60
N PHE A 71 -10.93 -10.26 -5.61
CA PHE A 71 -11.12 -9.76 -6.99
C PHE A 71 -12.03 -10.64 -7.84
N ALA A 72 -12.43 -11.80 -7.34
CA ALA A 72 -13.39 -12.67 -8.03
C ALA A 72 -14.81 -12.11 -7.95
N GLY A 73 -15.70 -12.60 -8.84
CA GLY A 73 -17.05 -12.07 -9.04
C GLY A 73 -17.96 -12.03 -7.80
N ARG A 74 -17.63 -12.73 -6.70
CA ARG A 74 -18.40 -12.65 -5.46
C ARG A 74 -18.22 -11.31 -4.73
N PHE A 75 -16.98 -10.80 -4.68
CA PHE A 75 -16.62 -9.55 -3.97
C PHE A 75 -16.40 -8.40 -4.94
N ASP A 76 -15.86 -8.71 -6.12
CA ASP A 76 -15.78 -7.82 -7.28
C ASP A 76 -15.20 -6.43 -6.95
N LEU A 77 -13.92 -6.39 -6.56
CA LEU A 77 -13.23 -5.13 -6.30
C LEU A 77 -13.09 -4.23 -7.53
N ASP A 78 -13.24 -4.79 -8.73
CA ASP A 78 -13.19 -4.01 -9.97
C ASP A 78 -14.27 -2.91 -10.01
N ARG A 79 -15.43 -3.15 -9.40
CA ARG A 79 -16.52 -2.14 -9.28
C ARG A 79 -16.12 -0.92 -8.45
N PHE A 80 -15.07 -1.03 -7.63
CA PHE A 80 -14.52 0.09 -6.85
C PHE A 80 -13.38 0.82 -7.59
N GLY A 81 -13.18 0.53 -8.87
CA GLY A 81 -12.14 1.15 -9.70
C GLY A 81 -10.77 0.51 -9.56
N MET A 82 -10.70 -0.72 -9.05
CA MET A 82 -9.46 -1.44 -8.84
C MET A 82 -9.22 -2.45 -9.94
N ILE A 83 -8.12 -2.34 -10.66
CA ILE A 83 -7.75 -3.27 -11.72
C ILE A 83 -6.40 -3.89 -11.39
N LEU A 84 -6.36 -5.21 -11.29
CA LEU A 84 -5.12 -5.95 -11.08
C LEU A 84 -4.14 -5.75 -12.24
N ARG A 85 -2.89 -5.47 -11.91
CA ARG A 85 -1.81 -5.33 -12.89
C ARG A 85 -0.69 -6.32 -12.62
N PRO A 86 -0.15 -6.98 -13.65
CA PRO A 86 0.93 -7.96 -13.51
C PRO A 86 2.32 -7.33 -13.44
N THR A 87 2.45 -6.04 -13.73
CA THR A 87 3.73 -5.35 -13.77
C THR A 87 3.80 -4.21 -12.75
N PRO A 88 4.91 -4.06 -12.01
CA PRO A 88 5.06 -3.00 -11.03
C PRO A 88 5.04 -1.60 -11.64
N ARG A 89 5.43 -1.45 -12.90
CA ARG A 89 5.45 -0.15 -13.58
C ARG A 89 4.07 0.42 -13.91
N GLN A 90 3.03 -0.41 -13.81
CA GLN A 90 1.64 -0.01 -14.04
C GLN A 90 0.78 -0.09 -12.77
N SER A 91 1.42 -0.33 -11.62
CA SER A 91 0.71 -0.55 -10.35
C SER A 91 1.03 0.55 -9.36
N ASP A 92 0.02 0.96 -8.60
CA ASP A 92 0.11 2.00 -7.58
C ASP A 92 0.13 1.41 -6.17
N VAL A 93 -0.46 0.22 -6.00
CA VAL A 93 -0.56 -0.48 -4.72
C VAL A 93 0.16 -1.82 -4.80
N MET A 94 1.00 -2.13 -3.81
CA MET A 94 1.61 -3.45 -3.65
C MET A 94 0.95 -4.18 -2.48
N ILE A 95 0.32 -5.32 -2.75
CA ILE A 95 -0.26 -6.17 -1.72
C ILE A 95 0.69 -7.34 -1.47
N ILE A 96 1.31 -7.37 -0.30
CA ILE A 96 2.19 -8.47 0.11
C ILE A 96 1.34 -9.55 0.76
N ALA A 97 0.97 -10.55 -0.01
CA ALA A 97 0.03 -11.60 0.39
C ALA A 97 0.75 -12.91 0.71
N GLY A 98 1.23 -13.05 1.93
CA GLY A 98 1.82 -14.30 2.43
C GLY A 98 3.19 -14.16 3.08
N THR A 99 3.83 -15.31 3.33
CA THR A 99 5.12 -15.38 4.02
C THR A 99 6.26 -14.80 3.19
N VAL A 100 7.00 -13.87 3.78
CA VAL A 100 8.18 -13.25 3.17
C VAL A 100 9.42 -14.04 3.53
N THR A 101 10.02 -14.70 2.55
CA THR A 101 11.30 -15.41 2.76
C THR A 101 12.49 -14.49 2.49
N ILE A 102 13.63 -14.80 3.10
CA ILE A 102 14.89 -14.06 2.89
C ILE A 102 15.28 -14.03 1.40
N LYS A 103 15.02 -15.13 0.68
CA LYS A 103 15.27 -15.19 -0.77
C LYS A 103 14.34 -14.29 -1.59
N MET A 104 13.12 -14.04 -1.12
CA MET A 104 12.15 -13.15 -1.78
C MET A 104 12.32 -11.68 -1.39
N ALA A 105 12.86 -11.39 -0.23
CA ALA A 105 13.02 -10.01 0.25
C ALA A 105 13.73 -9.07 -0.75
N PRO A 106 14.86 -9.44 -1.40
CA PRO A 106 15.47 -8.60 -2.43
C PRO A 106 14.58 -8.38 -3.66
N ARG A 107 13.75 -9.37 -4.01
CA ARG A 107 12.81 -9.26 -5.14
C ARG A 107 11.67 -8.32 -4.83
N ILE A 108 11.12 -8.39 -3.60
CA ILE A 108 10.11 -7.46 -3.11
C ILE A 108 10.64 -6.03 -3.17
N ARG A 109 11.86 -5.80 -2.68
CA ARG A 109 12.50 -4.49 -2.76
C ARG A 109 12.67 -3.99 -4.19
N THR A 110 13.16 -4.85 -5.09
CA THR A 110 13.31 -4.50 -6.51
C THR A 110 11.96 -4.13 -7.16
N LEU A 111 10.90 -4.89 -6.89
CA LEU A 111 9.56 -4.60 -7.42
C LEU A 111 9.02 -3.29 -6.85
N TYR A 112 9.22 -3.05 -5.55
CA TYR A 112 8.82 -1.80 -4.92
C TYR A 112 9.53 -0.58 -5.54
N ASP A 113 10.84 -0.69 -5.79
CA ASP A 113 11.63 0.40 -6.40
C ASP A 113 11.22 0.65 -7.87
N GLN A 114 10.66 -0.36 -8.55
CA GLN A 114 10.17 -0.24 -9.93
C GLN A 114 8.76 0.38 -10.03
N MET A 115 8.04 0.49 -8.93
CA MET A 115 6.71 1.13 -8.92
C MET A 115 6.86 2.65 -9.04
N PRO A 116 5.99 3.31 -9.86
CA PRO A 116 5.95 4.76 -9.94
C PRO A 116 5.46 5.39 -8.63
N HIS A 117 5.78 6.63 -8.40
CA HIS A 117 5.18 7.43 -7.33
C HIS A 117 3.90 8.13 -7.83
N PRO A 118 2.88 8.28 -6.98
CA PRO A 118 2.76 7.80 -5.60
C PRO A 118 2.49 6.29 -5.53
N LYS A 119 3.01 5.62 -4.50
CA LYS A 119 2.86 4.18 -4.31
C LYS A 119 2.55 3.84 -2.85
N TRP A 120 1.77 2.80 -2.63
CA TRP A 120 1.33 2.34 -1.31
C TRP A 120 1.56 0.85 -1.14
N VAL A 121 1.71 0.42 0.10
CA VAL A 121 1.95 -0.97 0.45
C VAL A 121 0.95 -1.46 1.48
N ILE A 122 0.29 -2.57 1.18
CA ILE A 122 -0.59 -3.30 2.10
C ILE A 122 0.11 -4.59 2.49
N SER A 123 0.34 -4.80 3.77
CA SER A 123 0.82 -6.07 4.33
C SER A 123 -0.40 -6.92 4.69
N MET A 124 -0.58 -8.05 3.99
CA MET A 124 -1.74 -8.92 4.15
C MET A 124 -1.37 -10.20 4.87
N GLY A 125 -1.96 -10.38 6.03
CA GLY A 125 -1.87 -11.58 6.85
C GLY A 125 -0.72 -11.58 7.84
N SER A 126 -0.85 -12.41 8.88
CA SER A 126 0.07 -12.46 10.02
C SER A 126 1.51 -12.77 9.61
N CYS A 127 1.71 -13.60 8.58
CA CYS A 127 3.04 -13.92 8.07
C CYS A 127 3.75 -12.70 7.48
N ALA A 128 3.07 -11.88 6.69
CA ALA A 128 3.63 -10.66 6.14
C ALA A 128 3.82 -9.59 7.23
N ASN A 129 2.90 -9.52 8.20
CA ASN A 129 2.92 -8.51 9.26
C ASN A 129 4.06 -8.73 10.27
N SER A 130 4.30 -9.98 10.68
CA SER A 130 5.23 -10.28 11.78
C SER A 130 5.96 -11.61 11.66
N GLY A 131 5.82 -12.33 10.53
CA GLY A 131 6.35 -13.68 10.37
C GLY A 131 5.49 -14.78 11.00
N ASP A 132 4.55 -14.45 11.89
CA ASP A 132 3.62 -15.34 12.57
C ASP A 132 4.28 -16.64 13.10
N HIS A 133 3.75 -17.80 12.75
CA HIS A 133 4.29 -19.11 13.15
C HIS A 133 5.72 -19.37 12.66
N TYR A 134 6.16 -18.67 11.62
CA TYR A 134 7.49 -18.81 11.00
C TYR A 134 8.50 -17.77 11.46
N ARG A 135 8.17 -16.92 12.44
CA ARG A 135 8.99 -15.80 12.87
C ARG A 135 10.42 -16.18 13.26
N ASN A 136 10.61 -17.35 13.86
CA ASN A 136 11.90 -17.82 14.33
C ASN A 136 12.61 -18.75 13.35
N VAL A 137 12.07 -18.92 12.14
CA VAL A 137 12.68 -19.77 11.11
C VAL A 137 13.77 -18.98 10.39
N TYR A 138 14.93 -19.62 10.20
CA TYR A 138 16.10 -19.02 9.57
C TYR A 138 15.89 -18.46 8.15
N SER A 139 14.85 -18.91 7.47
CA SER A 139 14.56 -18.54 6.08
C SER A 139 13.46 -17.49 5.91
N VAL A 140 12.84 -17.03 6.99
CA VAL A 140 11.70 -16.12 6.98
C VAL A 140 12.07 -14.77 7.59
N VAL A 141 11.61 -13.69 6.94
CA VAL A 141 11.75 -12.33 7.46
C VAL A 141 10.63 -12.09 8.48
N PRO A 142 10.92 -11.60 9.69
CA PRO A 142 9.93 -11.40 10.75
C PRO A 142 9.08 -10.14 10.57
N GLY A 143 8.58 -9.91 9.35
CA GLY A 143 7.75 -8.76 8.98
C GLY A 143 8.26 -8.10 7.70
N VAL A 144 7.36 -7.72 6.81
CA VAL A 144 7.72 -7.07 5.54
C VAL A 144 8.19 -5.62 5.73
N ASP A 145 7.84 -5.00 6.84
CA ASP A 145 8.29 -3.67 7.27
C ASP A 145 9.81 -3.57 7.44
N HIS A 146 10.50 -4.70 7.65
CA HIS A 146 11.96 -4.75 7.61
C HIS A 146 12.55 -4.61 6.19
N VAL A 147 11.73 -4.76 5.15
CA VAL A 147 12.17 -4.72 3.75
C VAL A 147 11.72 -3.46 3.05
N ILE A 148 10.44 -3.10 3.20
CA ILE A 148 9.81 -1.93 2.57
C ILE A 148 8.85 -1.24 3.55
N PRO A 149 8.60 0.07 3.43
CA PRO A 149 7.61 0.75 4.25
C PRO A 149 6.21 0.21 3.98
N VAL A 150 5.41 0.08 5.03
CA VAL A 150 4.04 -0.46 4.98
C VAL A 150 3.06 0.62 5.40
N ASP A 151 2.01 0.80 4.62
CA ASP A 151 0.96 1.77 4.88
C ASP A 151 -0.18 1.22 5.71
N ILE A 152 -0.62 0.02 5.37
CA ILE A 152 -1.77 -0.64 6.00
C ILE A 152 -1.41 -2.09 6.32
N TYR A 153 -1.78 -2.54 7.51
CA TYR A 153 -1.66 -3.92 7.96
C TYR A 153 -3.04 -4.58 8.03
N VAL A 154 -3.21 -5.70 7.36
CA VAL A 154 -4.43 -6.52 7.41
C VAL A 154 -4.15 -7.77 8.22
N ALA A 155 -4.84 -7.94 9.35
CA ALA A 155 -4.67 -9.08 10.24
C ALA A 155 -5.47 -10.30 9.76
N GLY A 156 -4.96 -11.49 10.04
CA GLY A 156 -5.60 -12.78 9.75
C GLY A 156 -4.61 -13.84 9.26
N CYS A 157 -5.00 -15.11 9.26
CA CYS A 157 -4.16 -16.20 8.78
C CYS A 157 -4.99 -17.31 8.11
N PRO A 158 -5.38 -17.13 6.84
CA PRO A 158 -5.40 -15.89 6.05
C PRO A 158 -6.49 -14.92 6.50
N PRO A 159 -6.38 -13.62 6.20
CA PRO A 159 -7.50 -12.69 6.35
C PRO A 159 -8.64 -13.06 5.40
N THR A 160 -9.88 -12.83 5.81
CA THR A 160 -11.01 -12.98 4.90
C THR A 160 -10.98 -11.93 3.79
N PRO A 161 -11.65 -12.16 2.65
CA PRO A 161 -11.77 -11.16 1.58
C PRO A 161 -12.33 -9.84 2.08
N GLU A 162 -13.30 -9.87 3.00
CA GLU A 162 -13.89 -8.67 3.61
C GLU A 162 -12.87 -7.88 4.43
N ALA A 163 -11.99 -8.57 5.18
CA ALA A 163 -10.93 -7.91 5.92
C ALA A 163 -9.90 -7.23 5.01
N LEU A 164 -9.61 -7.82 3.86
CA LEU A 164 -8.78 -7.16 2.85
C LEU A 164 -9.47 -5.94 2.24
N MET A 165 -10.77 -6.04 1.94
CA MET A 165 -11.56 -4.90 1.46
C MET A 165 -11.56 -3.75 2.46
N GLU A 166 -11.73 -4.03 3.75
CA GLU A 166 -11.65 -3.03 4.81
C GLU A 166 -10.27 -2.36 4.85
N GLY A 167 -9.19 -3.14 4.72
CA GLY A 167 -7.83 -2.61 4.61
C GLY A 167 -7.65 -1.68 3.40
N ILE A 168 -8.22 -2.03 2.27
CA ILE A 168 -8.21 -1.19 1.06
C ILE A 168 -9.00 0.11 1.29
N PHE A 169 -10.18 0.05 1.91
CA PHE A 169 -10.95 1.25 2.24
C PHE A 169 -10.23 2.15 3.24
N ALA A 170 -9.52 1.56 4.20
CA ALA A 170 -8.63 2.31 5.10
C ALA A 170 -7.50 3.03 4.33
N LEU A 171 -6.91 2.37 3.33
CA LEU A 171 -5.94 3.00 2.44
C LEU A 171 -6.55 4.16 1.64
N GLN A 172 -7.74 3.97 1.09
CA GLN A 172 -8.45 5.03 0.37
C GLN A 172 -8.73 6.26 1.25
N LYS A 173 -9.06 6.03 2.53
CA LYS A 173 -9.23 7.10 3.50
C LYS A 173 -7.90 7.84 3.75
N LYS A 174 -6.81 7.11 3.95
CA LYS A 174 -5.46 7.67 4.12
C LYS A 174 -5.06 8.55 2.94
N ILE A 175 -5.33 8.11 1.70
CA ILE A 175 -5.07 8.90 0.49
C ILE A 175 -5.86 10.21 0.47
N MET A 176 -7.13 10.18 0.89
CA MET A 176 -7.97 11.38 0.96
C MET A 176 -7.49 12.39 2.01
N GLU A 177 -6.90 11.90 3.09
CA GLU A 177 -6.31 12.73 4.16
C GLU A 177 -4.96 13.34 3.74
N GLY A 178 -4.46 13.00 2.54
CA GLY A 178 -3.22 13.56 2.00
C GLY A 178 -1.94 12.99 2.59
N ASP A 179 -2.04 11.91 3.37
CA ASP A 179 -0.89 11.23 3.93
C ASP A 179 -0.22 10.39 2.82
N ARG A 180 0.83 10.96 2.24
CA ARG A 180 1.60 10.30 1.17
C ARG A 180 2.58 9.33 1.79
N ALA A 181 2.39 8.04 1.53
CA ALA A 181 3.40 7.06 1.84
C ALA A 181 4.63 7.25 0.97
N GLY A 182 5.78 7.26 1.60
CA GLY A 182 7.06 7.14 0.92
C GLY A 182 7.48 8.34 0.08
N ALA A 183 7.25 9.58 0.55
CA ALA A 183 7.97 10.73 0.06
C ALA A 183 9.36 10.82 0.71
#